data_e9d7aff57fd4c02c4edc32be0f788751
#
_entry.id   e9d7aff57fd4c02c4edc32be0f788751
#
_cell.length_a   1.000
_cell.length_b   1.000
_cell.length_c   1.000
_cell.angle_alpha   90.00
_cell.angle_beta   90.00
_cell.angle_gamma   90.00
#
_symmetry.space_group_name_H-M   'P 1'
#
loop_
_entity.id
_entity.type
_entity.pdbx_description
1 polymer ?
#
loop_
_entity_poly.entity_id
_entity_poly.type
_entity_poly.pdbx_seq_one_letter_code
_entity_poly.pdbx_strand_id
1 'polypeptide(L)'
;MTTRSKSLRTSERGSALIEASIVLPLLLALVGGVLEFSFFFYQEQLITVGVRDAARYLALTADPTSATNQVGAMNLAVAGSIDGGTPRVPGWNIADVSVSITPWDNS
;
A
#
# COMPACT_ATOMS: atom_id res chain seq x y z
N MET A 1 -60.41 -11.92 12.59
CA MET A 1 -59.58 -11.54 11.41
C MET A 1 -58.32 -10.73 11.77
N THR A 2 -58.09 -10.34 12.98
CA THR A 2 -56.92 -9.57 13.42
C THR A 2 -55.65 -10.39 13.70
N THR A 3 -55.77 -11.72 13.82
CA THR A 3 -54.65 -12.63 14.10
C THR A 3 -53.80 -12.99 12.89
N ARG A 4 -54.33 -12.89 11.66
CA ARG A 4 -53.61 -13.27 10.44
C ARG A 4 -52.55 -12.23 10.01
N SER A 5 -52.80 -10.97 10.29
CA SER A 5 -51.85 -9.89 9.92
C SER A 5 -50.65 -9.82 10.85
N LYS A 6 -50.77 -10.23 12.11
CA LYS A 6 -49.62 -10.26 13.07
C LYS A 6 -48.66 -11.41 12.72
N SER A 7 -49.15 -12.54 12.27
CA SER A 7 -48.29 -13.69 11.92
C SER A 7 -47.44 -13.43 10.67
N LEU A 8 -48.00 -12.75 9.68
CA LEU A 8 -47.29 -12.38 8.45
C LEU A 8 -46.16 -11.36 8.75
N ARG A 9 -46.41 -10.37 9.59
CA ARG A 9 -45.39 -9.40 10.00
C ARG A 9 -44.24 -10.03 10.80
N THR A 10 -44.52 -11.02 11.62
CA THR A 10 -43.50 -11.74 12.39
C THR A 10 -42.66 -12.64 11.47
N SER A 11 -43.28 -13.24 10.45
CA SER A 11 -42.60 -14.05 9.44
C SER A 11 -41.69 -13.19 8.54
N GLU A 12 -42.11 -12.01 8.13
CA GLU A 12 -41.29 -11.06 7.37
C GLU A 12 -40.09 -10.56 8.15
N ARG A 13 -40.24 -10.28 9.46
CA ARG A 13 -39.14 -9.90 10.34
C ARG A 13 -38.12 -11.03 10.54
N GLY A 14 -38.60 -12.28 10.67
CA GLY A 14 -37.75 -13.45 10.78
C GLY A 14 -36.94 -13.70 9.50
N SER A 15 -37.57 -13.54 8.32
CA SER A 15 -36.90 -13.62 7.03
C SER A 15 -35.85 -12.52 6.85
N ALA A 16 -36.16 -11.27 7.22
CA ALA A 16 -35.24 -10.16 7.17
C ALA A 16 -34.02 -10.34 8.09
N LEU A 17 -34.22 -10.92 9.29
CA LEU A 17 -33.13 -11.23 10.22
C LEU A 17 -32.20 -12.33 9.68
N ILE A 18 -32.76 -13.37 9.06
CA ILE A 18 -31.96 -14.43 8.43
C ILE A 18 -31.15 -13.87 7.26
N GLU A 19 -31.77 -13.06 6.42
CA GLU A 19 -31.11 -12.40 5.30
C GLU A 19 -29.98 -11.46 5.77
N ALA A 20 -30.23 -10.65 6.77
CA ALA A 20 -29.22 -9.77 7.39
C ALA A 20 -28.05 -10.57 8.00
N SER A 21 -28.32 -11.73 8.62
CA SER A 21 -27.27 -12.57 9.22
C SER A 21 -26.36 -13.23 8.19
N ILE A 22 -26.80 -13.38 6.96
CA ILE A 22 -25.99 -13.87 5.83
C ILE A 22 -25.24 -12.71 5.16
N VAL A 23 -25.89 -11.57 4.97
CA VAL A 23 -25.34 -10.40 4.27
C VAL A 23 -24.28 -9.67 5.09
N LEU A 24 -24.47 -9.54 6.40
CA LEU A 24 -23.53 -8.83 7.27
C LEU A 24 -22.12 -9.42 7.27
N PRO A 25 -21.91 -10.73 7.44
CA PRO A 25 -20.55 -11.31 7.36
C PRO A 25 -19.92 -11.13 5.99
N LEU A 26 -20.71 -11.21 4.92
CA LEU A 26 -20.24 -10.98 3.55
C LEU A 26 -19.77 -9.53 3.35
N LEU A 27 -20.54 -8.56 3.83
CA LEU A 27 -20.17 -7.15 3.78
C LEU A 27 -18.90 -6.86 4.59
N LEU A 28 -18.77 -7.44 5.78
CA LEU A 28 -17.56 -7.31 6.60
C LEU A 28 -16.32 -7.90 5.90
N ALA A 29 -16.46 -9.04 5.23
CA ALA A 29 -15.40 -9.64 4.45
C ALA A 29 -14.99 -8.74 3.27
N LEU A 30 -15.96 -8.14 2.57
CA LEU A 30 -15.69 -7.19 1.49
C LEU A 30 -14.96 -5.94 1.99
N VAL A 31 -15.42 -5.36 3.07
CA VAL A 31 -14.77 -4.18 3.69
C VAL A 31 -13.35 -4.51 4.13
N GLY A 32 -13.15 -5.65 4.78
CA GLY A 32 -11.83 -6.14 5.18
C GLY A 32 -10.90 -6.31 3.98
N GLY A 33 -11.38 -6.92 2.90
CA GLY A 33 -10.63 -7.09 1.66
C GLY A 33 -10.23 -5.75 1.04
N VAL A 34 -11.15 -4.79 0.96
CA VAL A 34 -10.87 -3.44 0.44
C VAL A 34 -9.82 -2.72 1.28
N LEU A 35 -9.89 -2.83 2.61
CA LEU A 35 -8.91 -2.22 3.51
C LEU A 35 -7.51 -2.82 3.34
N GLU A 36 -7.41 -4.15 3.24
CA GLU A 36 -6.13 -4.82 3.00
C GLU A 36 -5.51 -4.44 1.66
N PHE A 37 -6.31 -4.42 0.58
CA PHE A 37 -5.85 -3.97 -0.72
C PHE A 37 -5.41 -2.51 -0.71
N SER A 38 -6.16 -1.64 -0.06
CA SER A 38 -5.83 -0.22 0.05
C SER A 38 -4.50 -0.02 0.77
N PHE A 39 -4.24 -0.78 1.82
CA PHE A 39 -2.99 -0.72 2.56
C PHE A 39 -1.81 -1.22 1.70
N PHE A 40 -2.00 -2.30 0.95
CA PHE A 40 -1.00 -2.82 0.03
C PHE A 40 -0.65 -1.79 -1.07
N PHE A 41 -1.65 -1.21 -1.72
CA PHE A 41 -1.44 -0.15 -2.72
C PHE A 41 -0.77 1.09 -2.14
N TYR A 42 -1.09 1.45 -0.92
CA TYR A 42 -0.43 2.57 -0.24
C TYR A 42 1.07 2.31 -0.05
N GLN A 43 1.45 1.12 0.39
CA GLN A 43 2.86 0.73 0.52
C GLN A 43 3.59 0.72 -0.83
N GLU A 44 2.95 0.19 -1.86
CA GLU A 44 3.50 0.22 -3.24
C GLU A 44 3.73 1.65 -3.74
N GLN A 45 2.82 2.57 -3.46
CA GLN A 45 2.98 3.98 -3.79
C GLN A 45 4.19 4.61 -3.06
N LEU A 46 4.37 4.31 -1.78
CA LEU A 46 5.52 4.80 -1.01
C LEU A 46 6.85 4.31 -1.59
N ILE A 47 6.93 3.05 -1.99
CA ILE A 47 8.11 2.47 -2.64
C ILE A 47 8.37 3.17 -3.97
N THR A 48 7.36 3.32 -4.80
CA THR A 48 7.47 3.97 -6.12
C THR A 48 7.95 5.41 -6.00
N VAL A 49 7.40 6.18 -5.08
CA VAL A 49 7.84 7.56 -4.82
C VAL A 49 9.28 7.59 -4.32
N GLY A 50 9.62 6.72 -3.38
CA GLY A 50 10.97 6.62 -2.84
C GLY A 50 12.02 6.33 -3.91
N VAL A 51 11.76 5.36 -4.78
CA VAL A 51 12.67 5.01 -5.89
C VAL A 51 12.80 6.17 -6.89
N ARG A 52 11.72 6.87 -7.21
CA ARG A 52 11.77 8.05 -8.08
C ARG A 52 12.59 9.18 -7.49
N ASP A 53 12.43 9.45 -6.20
CA ASP A 53 13.21 10.46 -5.48
C ASP A 53 14.70 10.12 -5.50
N ALA A 54 15.05 8.87 -5.26
CA ALA A 54 16.42 8.37 -5.32
C ALA A 54 17.04 8.50 -6.73
N ALA A 55 16.30 8.11 -7.75
CA ALA A 55 16.73 8.22 -9.14
C ALA A 55 16.95 9.69 -9.54
N ARG A 56 16.04 10.58 -9.14
CA ARG A 56 16.18 12.02 -9.37
C ARG A 56 17.41 12.61 -8.65
N TYR A 57 17.63 12.18 -7.41
CA TYR A 57 18.81 12.60 -6.64
C TYR A 57 20.10 12.23 -7.36
N LEU A 58 20.23 10.97 -7.82
CA LEU A 58 21.41 10.52 -8.57
C LEU A 58 21.58 11.25 -9.90
N ALA A 59 20.50 11.55 -10.59
CA ALA A 59 20.53 12.28 -11.85
C ALA A 59 21.02 13.74 -11.70
N LEU A 60 20.86 14.33 -10.51
CA LEU A 60 21.28 15.69 -10.21
C LEU A 60 22.64 15.78 -9.53
N THR A 61 23.20 14.66 -9.07
CA THR A 61 24.52 14.59 -8.47
C THR A 61 25.64 14.70 -9.51
N ALA A 62 26.72 15.34 -9.15
CA ALA A 62 27.89 15.49 -10.03
C ALA A 62 28.57 14.14 -10.37
N ASP A 63 28.55 13.20 -9.42
CA ASP A 63 29.10 11.86 -9.59
C ASP A 63 28.13 10.79 -9.08
N PRO A 64 27.26 10.25 -9.95
CA PRO A 64 26.32 9.22 -9.57
C PRO A 64 26.97 7.85 -9.31
N THR A 65 28.24 7.68 -9.70
CA THR A 65 28.99 6.43 -9.49
C THR A 65 29.66 6.35 -8.11
N SER A 66 29.74 7.48 -7.41
CA SER A 66 30.30 7.55 -6.05
C SER A 66 29.50 6.69 -5.08
N ALA A 67 30.19 5.84 -4.30
CA ALA A 67 29.56 4.99 -3.29
C ALA A 67 28.77 5.82 -2.26
N THR A 68 29.26 6.98 -1.88
CA THR A 68 28.55 7.88 -0.93
C THR A 68 27.23 8.37 -1.49
N ASN A 69 27.19 8.77 -2.77
CA ASN A 69 25.98 9.24 -3.42
C ASN A 69 24.97 8.10 -3.65
N GLN A 70 25.46 6.91 -3.95
CA GLN A 70 24.61 5.72 -4.08
C GLN A 70 23.97 5.33 -2.75
N VAL A 71 24.74 5.34 -1.66
CA VAL A 71 24.19 5.08 -0.31
C VAL A 71 23.18 6.16 0.08
N GLY A 72 23.48 7.43 -0.20
CA GLY A 72 22.52 8.52 0.01
C GLY A 72 21.22 8.34 -0.76
N ALA A 73 21.30 7.90 -2.01
CA ALA A 73 20.12 7.58 -2.83
C ALA A 73 19.30 6.41 -2.27
N MET A 74 19.96 5.34 -1.82
CA MET A 74 19.27 4.20 -1.20
C MET A 74 18.59 4.62 0.11
N ASN A 75 19.24 5.42 0.94
CA ASN A 75 18.65 5.99 2.15
C ASN A 75 17.43 6.87 1.82
N LEU A 76 17.54 7.71 0.80
CA LEU A 76 16.45 8.57 0.35
C LEU A 76 15.25 7.75 -0.14
N ALA A 77 15.48 6.66 -0.86
CA ALA A 77 14.43 5.75 -1.28
C ALA A 77 13.68 5.15 -0.08
N VAL A 78 14.42 4.56 0.84
CA VAL A 78 13.87 3.80 1.97
C VAL A 78 13.29 4.70 3.05
N ALA A 79 13.99 5.74 3.45
CA ALA A 79 13.66 6.58 4.62
C ALA A 79 13.22 8.00 4.28
N GLY A 80 13.39 8.45 3.03
CA GLY A 80 13.08 9.83 2.65
C GLY A 80 14.11 10.85 3.09
N SER A 81 15.30 10.41 3.52
CA SER A 81 16.42 11.25 3.92
C SER A 81 17.73 10.64 3.43
N ILE A 82 18.66 11.46 2.98
CA ILE A 82 20.00 11.05 2.51
C ILE A 82 20.80 10.40 3.65
N ASP A 83 20.59 10.86 4.87
CA ASP A 83 21.30 10.38 6.07
C ASP A 83 20.69 9.07 6.62
N GLY A 84 19.60 8.60 6.03
CA GLY A 84 18.85 7.46 6.52
C GLY A 84 17.80 7.85 7.56
N GLY A 85 17.20 6.88 8.20
CA GLY A 85 16.15 7.07 9.19
C GLY A 85 15.16 5.91 9.23
N THR A 86 13.94 6.19 9.72
CA THR A 86 12.87 5.21 9.77
C THR A 86 12.37 4.88 8.37
N PRO A 87 12.30 3.59 7.98
CA PRO A 87 11.78 3.20 6.68
C PRO A 87 10.35 3.67 6.45
N ARG A 88 10.04 4.12 5.23
CA ARG A 88 8.68 4.51 4.80
C ARG A 88 7.70 3.34 4.84
N VAL A 89 8.22 2.14 4.58
CA VAL A 89 7.46 0.89 4.62
C VAL A 89 8.09 -0.03 5.65
N PRO A 90 7.32 -0.58 6.60
CA PRO A 90 7.84 -1.51 7.60
C PRO A 90 8.50 -2.72 6.94
N GLY A 91 9.73 -3.04 7.36
CA GLY A 91 10.50 -4.16 6.84
C GLY A 91 11.31 -3.86 5.58
N TRP A 92 11.16 -2.69 4.96
CA TRP A 92 11.97 -2.30 3.81
C TRP A 92 13.33 -1.78 4.29
N ASN A 93 14.40 -2.40 3.78
CA ASN A 93 15.76 -2.10 4.17
C ASN A 93 16.56 -1.53 2.99
N ILE A 94 17.63 -0.80 3.30
CA ILE A 94 18.57 -0.29 2.31
C ILE A 94 19.21 -1.41 1.47
N ALA A 95 19.38 -2.60 2.05
CA ALA A 95 19.92 -3.77 1.35
C ALA A 95 18.98 -4.32 0.25
N ASP A 96 17.70 -3.98 0.30
CA ASP A 96 16.70 -4.38 -0.70
C ASP A 96 16.72 -3.46 -1.94
N VAL A 97 17.49 -2.37 -1.88
CA VAL A 97 17.60 -1.39 -2.95
C VAL A 97 18.95 -1.54 -3.64
N SER A 98 18.95 -1.75 -4.94
CA SER A 98 20.16 -1.78 -5.75
C SER A 98 20.19 -0.60 -6.73
N VAL A 99 21.36 -0.01 -6.88
CA VAL A 99 21.61 1.07 -7.85
C VAL A 99 22.36 0.48 -9.04
N SER A 100 21.80 0.59 -10.22
CA SER A 100 22.44 0.23 -11.48
C SER A 100 22.50 1.46 -12.37
N ILE A 101 23.71 1.84 -12.77
CA ILE A 101 23.94 2.96 -13.67
C ILE A 101 24.34 2.41 -15.02
N THR A 102 23.47 2.56 -16.00
CA THR A 102 23.76 2.21 -17.39
C THR A 102 24.21 3.46 -18.12
N PRO A 103 25.45 3.54 -18.62
CA PRO A 103 25.88 4.66 -19.42
C PRO A 103 24.98 4.79 -20.65
N TRP A 104 24.57 6.01 -20.96
CA TRP A 104 23.87 6.28 -22.21
C TRP A 104 24.89 6.19 -23.34
N ASP A 105 24.77 5.17 -24.16
CA ASP A 105 25.57 5.05 -25.37
C ASP A 105 24.81 5.65 -26.56
N ASN A 106 25.34 6.76 -27.05
CA ASN A 106 24.82 7.46 -28.24
C ASN A 106 25.47 6.97 -29.54
N SER A 107 26.10 5.80 -29.49
CA SER A 107 26.69 5.21 -30.72
C SER A 107 25.68 4.59 -31.63
#